data_07f149c07fabd2d4f2d31372fdd183a5
#
_entry.id   07f149c07fabd2d4f2d31372fdd183a5
#
_cell.length_a   1.000
_cell.length_b   1.000
_cell.length_c   1.000
_cell.angle_alpha   90.00
_cell.angle_beta   90.00
_cell.angle_gamma   90.00
#
_symmetry.space_group_name_H-M   'P 1'
#
loop_
_entity.id
_entity.type
_entity.pdbx_description
1 polymer ?
#
loop_
_entity_poly.entity_id
_entity_poly.type
_entity_poly.pdbx_seq_one_letter_code
_entity_poly.pdbx_strand_id
1 'polypeptide(L)'
;MSQKTDPHSSSQMPQPPNLILGPLQGIRVLEFGSFVAGPWAGQLLADMGADVIKVEPPDGDPWRHAAPFAPNESRVFVPLNRGVRSICLDLKQKTGQFVLKKLIESSDGIISNNRRDTALKLGIDYESVSRVNPQLVYVDITAYGPEGPRADMPGFDLILQGYTGAVTSEGKVTDGQPEVVWSSSYIDFSTGYAAANGILAGIIGRGKTGKGQLVSTSLLGNAIAMQSLRIADIEGVPAPAKKWYDDVYPELTRNGASYEEVQKSYQQAVRPLIYRCYYRAYKTRDGGLTLGTLAVHARKRLLDLFGLEDPRVTDPEYDDSTPEAIELGGSLVTEFEDIFGRETTDYWFRELRAHDIPCEPIRYVEEMAEDEQALANRYVIELDHHTGHKIRTSGPVLRFADGMPEETSSPALGEHTDEVLADIGYTPGEVVKLRGQGSVS
;
A
#
# COMPACT_ATOMS: atom_id res chain seq x y z
N MET A 1 43.32 -47.89 39.65
CA MET A 1 43.45 -46.53 39.05
C MET A 1 42.07 -45.92 39.03
N SER A 2 41.88 -45.00 39.91
CA SER A 2 40.58 -44.37 40.24
C SER A 2 40.39 -43.15 39.32
N GLN A 3 39.33 -43.11 38.53
CA GLN A 3 38.92 -41.91 37.80
C GLN A 3 38.06 -41.06 38.74
N LYS A 4 38.55 -39.84 39.02
CA LYS A 4 37.82 -38.80 39.73
C LYS A 4 36.79 -38.19 38.80
N THR A 5 35.55 -38.24 39.16
CA THR A 5 34.47 -37.46 38.55
C THR A 5 34.47 -36.02 39.12
N ASP A 6 34.53 -35.03 38.24
CA ASP A 6 34.52 -33.62 38.57
C ASP A 6 33.06 -33.15 38.75
N PRO A 7 32.66 -32.51 39.86
CA PRO A 7 31.28 -32.11 40.13
C PRO A 7 31.09 -30.61 39.98
N HIS A 8 31.33 -30.03 38.84
CA HIS A 8 30.95 -28.62 38.54
C HIS A 8 30.45 -28.45 37.09
N SER A 9 29.29 -29.11 36.80
CA SER A 9 28.47 -28.62 35.73
C SER A 9 27.48 -27.59 36.30
N SER A 10 27.84 -26.31 36.21
CA SER A 10 26.90 -25.22 36.47
C SER A 10 25.79 -25.28 35.44
N SER A 11 24.61 -25.70 35.90
CA SER A 11 23.37 -25.58 35.15
C SER A 11 23.12 -24.10 34.90
N GLN A 12 23.46 -23.60 33.71
CA GLN A 12 22.98 -22.33 33.26
C GLN A 12 21.45 -22.42 33.17
N MET A 13 20.76 -21.64 34.01
CA MET A 13 19.34 -21.42 33.82
C MET A 13 19.10 -20.92 32.42
N PRO A 14 18.07 -21.38 31.69
CA PRO A 14 17.72 -20.84 30.40
C PRO A 14 17.48 -19.33 30.57
N GLN A 15 18.23 -18.52 29.84
CA GLN A 15 17.94 -17.10 29.76
C GLN A 15 16.50 -16.95 29.23
N PRO A 16 15.72 -15.99 29.75
CA PRO A 16 14.41 -15.71 29.18
C PRO A 16 14.61 -15.42 27.67
N PRO A 17 13.67 -15.84 26.80
CA PRO A 17 13.78 -15.56 25.38
C PRO A 17 14.02 -14.07 25.21
N ASN A 18 15.07 -13.69 24.50
CA ASN A 18 15.30 -12.30 24.13
C ASN A 18 14.02 -11.81 23.43
N LEU A 19 13.30 -10.90 24.07
CA LEU A 19 12.13 -10.28 23.47
C LEU A 19 12.62 -9.54 22.22
N ILE A 20 12.26 -10.04 21.05
CA ILE A 20 12.64 -9.42 19.79
C ILE A 20 11.70 -8.25 19.59
N LEU A 21 12.23 -7.04 19.75
CA LEU A 21 11.44 -5.81 19.82
C LEU A 21 11.40 -5.03 18.49
N GLY A 22 12.08 -5.55 17.45
CA GLY A 22 12.14 -4.95 16.12
C GLY A 22 13.16 -3.81 15.99
N PRO A 23 13.53 -3.44 14.75
CA PRO A 23 14.59 -2.43 14.50
C PRO A 23 14.21 -1.01 14.89
N LEU A 24 12.92 -0.70 15.09
CA LEU A 24 12.46 0.63 15.51
C LEU A 24 12.12 0.71 17.00
N GLN A 25 12.58 -0.24 17.78
CA GLN A 25 12.41 -0.17 19.24
C GLN A 25 12.90 1.15 19.81
N GLY A 26 12.07 1.78 20.65
CA GLY A 26 12.37 3.06 21.28
C GLY A 26 12.07 4.27 20.42
N ILE A 27 11.60 4.09 19.19
CA ILE A 27 11.07 5.15 18.34
C ILE A 27 9.56 5.29 18.59
N ARG A 28 9.12 6.49 18.96
CA ARG A 28 7.71 6.82 19.17
C ARG A 28 7.18 7.71 18.06
N VAL A 29 6.06 7.32 17.47
CA VAL A 29 5.40 8.05 16.38
C VAL A 29 3.95 8.32 16.74
N LEU A 30 3.52 9.58 16.64
CA LEU A 30 2.10 9.95 16.74
C LEU A 30 1.46 9.89 15.36
N GLU A 31 0.33 9.22 15.26
CA GLU A 31 -0.44 9.09 14.03
C GLU A 31 -1.76 9.83 14.18
N PHE A 32 -1.92 10.92 13.40
CA PHE A 32 -3.13 11.76 13.33
C PHE A 32 -3.90 11.52 12.03
N GLY A 33 -3.75 10.35 11.45
CA GLY A 33 -4.36 10.01 10.18
C GLY A 33 -5.76 9.42 10.31
N SER A 34 -6.43 9.42 9.18
CA SER A 34 -7.71 8.75 8.99
C SER A 34 -7.69 7.98 7.67
N PHE A 35 -8.65 7.08 7.49
CA PHE A 35 -8.82 6.28 6.28
C PHE A 35 -7.69 5.29 6.04
N VAL A 36 -6.84 5.48 4.98
CA VAL A 36 -5.85 4.48 4.57
C VAL A 36 -4.41 4.96 4.72
N ALA A 37 -4.00 6.02 4.05
CA ALA A 37 -2.58 6.36 3.87
C ALA A 37 -1.82 6.59 5.18
N GLY A 38 -2.38 7.37 6.12
CA GLY A 38 -1.79 7.61 7.44
C GLY A 38 -1.75 6.35 8.31
N PRO A 39 -2.91 5.68 8.53
CA PRO A 39 -2.99 4.43 9.28
C PRO A 39 -2.07 3.34 8.74
N TRP A 40 -2.02 3.15 7.41
CA TRP A 40 -1.11 2.20 6.79
C TRP A 40 0.36 2.49 7.09
N ALA A 41 0.75 3.77 7.03
CA ALA A 41 2.11 4.17 7.39
C ALA A 41 2.42 3.88 8.88
N GLY A 42 1.46 4.16 9.77
CA GLY A 42 1.55 3.83 11.19
C GLY A 42 1.73 2.34 11.42
N GLN A 43 0.89 1.51 10.77
CA GLN A 43 0.97 0.06 10.86
C GLN A 43 2.31 -0.50 10.37
N LEU A 44 2.84 0.00 9.25
CA LEU A 44 4.16 -0.41 8.74
C LEU A 44 5.28 -0.13 9.75
N LEU A 45 5.23 1.01 10.44
CA LEU A 45 6.20 1.35 11.48
C LEU A 45 6.03 0.49 12.75
N ALA A 46 4.80 0.21 13.15
CA ALA A 46 4.49 -0.69 14.26
C ALA A 46 5.00 -2.11 13.97
N ASP A 47 4.83 -2.61 12.75
CA ASP A 47 5.38 -3.91 12.31
C ASP A 47 6.90 -3.99 12.46
N MET A 48 7.60 -2.86 12.40
CA MET A 48 9.04 -2.75 12.60
C MET A 48 9.43 -2.48 14.07
N GLY A 49 8.46 -2.42 14.99
CA GLY A 49 8.69 -2.26 16.43
C GLY A 49 8.67 -0.82 16.94
N ALA A 50 8.18 0.14 16.16
CA ALA A 50 7.94 1.48 16.67
C ALA A 50 6.72 1.51 17.63
N ASP A 51 6.80 2.36 18.65
CA ASP A 51 5.65 2.71 19.49
C ASP A 51 4.78 3.72 18.75
N VAL A 52 3.81 3.21 17.99
CA VAL A 52 2.90 4.06 17.22
C VAL A 52 1.65 4.33 18.03
N ILE A 53 1.38 5.61 18.31
CA ILE A 53 0.21 6.06 19.05
C ILE A 53 -0.74 6.77 18.09
N LYS A 54 -1.87 6.14 17.81
CA LYS A 54 -2.98 6.76 17.07
C LYS A 54 -3.73 7.70 17.99
N VAL A 55 -3.72 8.99 17.65
CA VAL A 55 -4.43 10.03 18.39
C VAL A 55 -5.78 10.29 17.72
N GLU A 56 -6.84 9.84 18.37
CA GLU A 56 -8.19 9.90 17.84
C GLU A 56 -9.03 10.97 18.56
N PRO A 57 -9.95 11.64 17.83
CA PRO A 57 -10.96 12.47 18.48
C PRO A 57 -11.95 11.59 19.28
N PRO A 58 -12.81 12.17 20.13
CA PRO A 58 -13.80 11.42 20.90
C PRO A 58 -14.70 10.50 20.07
N ASP A 59 -14.99 10.87 18.83
CA ASP A 59 -15.80 10.07 17.91
C ASP A 59 -14.97 9.03 17.15
N GLY A 60 -13.64 8.98 17.33
CA GLY A 60 -12.73 8.06 16.65
C GLY A 60 -12.45 8.40 15.19
N ASP A 61 -11.68 7.54 14.54
CA ASP A 61 -11.45 7.57 13.09
C ASP A 61 -12.79 7.33 12.37
N PRO A 62 -13.14 8.10 11.33
CA PRO A 62 -14.35 7.88 10.53
C PRO A 62 -14.53 6.44 10.03
N TRP A 63 -13.43 5.74 9.79
CA TRP A 63 -13.47 4.35 9.33
C TRP A 63 -13.90 3.35 10.40
N ARG A 64 -13.86 3.71 11.68
CA ARG A 64 -14.49 2.90 12.73
C ARG A 64 -16.00 2.71 12.51
N HIS A 65 -16.64 3.63 11.77
CA HIS A 65 -18.09 3.65 11.52
C HIS A 65 -18.46 3.15 10.11
N ALA A 66 -17.50 2.85 9.25
CA ALA A 66 -17.73 2.32 7.90
C ALA A 66 -17.79 0.78 7.93
N ALA A 67 -18.90 0.16 7.49
CA ALA A 67 -19.15 -1.28 7.56
C ALA A 67 -18.90 -1.89 8.96
N PRO A 68 -19.57 -1.39 10.02
CA PRO A 68 -19.32 -1.80 11.39
C PRO A 68 -19.80 -3.22 11.65
N PHE A 69 -19.08 -3.96 12.51
CA PHE A 69 -19.48 -5.26 13.02
C PHE A 69 -19.61 -5.30 14.56
N ALA A 70 -19.06 -4.27 15.24
CA ALA A 70 -19.21 -4.02 16.65
C ALA A 70 -19.17 -2.49 16.91
N PRO A 71 -19.52 -1.98 18.10
CA PRO A 71 -19.40 -0.57 18.42
C PRO A 71 -17.96 -0.07 18.24
N ASN A 72 -17.78 0.96 17.42
CA ASN A 72 -16.48 1.55 17.06
C ASN A 72 -15.50 0.59 16.37
N GLU A 73 -15.98 -0.54 15.85
CA GLU A 73 -15.16 -1.51 15.14
C GLU A 73 -15.74 -1.83 13.77
N SER A 74 -14.90 -1.79 12.75
CA SER A 74 -15.33 -2.00 11.36
C SER A 74 -14.38 -2.87 10.56
N ARG A 75 -14.92 -3.45 9.48
CA ARG A 75 -14.17 -4.29 8.56
C ARG A 75 -13.08 -3.54 7.80
N VAL A 76 -13.13 -2.20 7.75
CA VAL A 76 -12.15 -1.36 7.05
C VAL A 76 -11.15 -0.69 7.99
N PHE A 77 -11.49 -0.51 9.26
CA PHE A 77 -10.57 0.03 10.28
C PHE A 77 -9.56 -1.03 10.76
N VAL A 78 -10.06 -2.20 11.12
CA VAL A 78 -9.27 -3.27 11.76
C VAL A 78 -8.01 -3.67 10.95
N PRO A 79 -8.07 -3.92 9.63
CA PRO A 79 -6.90 -4.37 8.88
C PRO A 79 -5.82 -3.30 8.65
N LEU A 80 -6.09 -2.04 8.99
CA LEU A 80 -5.19 -0.90 8.76
C LEU A 80 -4.61 -0.31 10.05
N ASN A 81 -4.96 -0.86 11.21
CA ASN A 81 -4.57 -0.29 12.51
C ASN A 81 -4.06 -1.34 13.50
N ARG A 82 -3.58 -2.51 13.02
CA ARG A 82 -2.98 -3.50 13.91
C ARG A 82 -1.62 -3.02 14.42
N GLY A 83 -1.27 -3.46 15.64
CA GLY A 83 0.02 -3.14 16.23
C GLY A 83 0.16 -1.73 16.78
N VAL A 84 -0.85 -0.85 16.61
CA VAL A 84 -0.80 0.52 17.15
C VAL A 84 -1.50 0.61 18.50
N ARG A 85 -1.14 1.62 19.30
CA ARG A 85 -1.87 2.01 20.51
C ARG A 85 -2.85 3.13 20.18
N SER A 86 -4.04 3.15 20.79
CA SER A 86 -5.01 4.23 20.62
C SER A 86 -5.13 5.07 21.88
N ILE A 87 -5.08 6.40 21.72
CA ILE A 87 -5.48 7.38 22.72
C ILE A 87 -6.64 8.22 22.17
N CYS A 88 -7.70 8.35 22.96
CA CYS A 88 -8.79 9.24 22.62
C CYS A 88 -8.57 10.61 23.27
N LEU A 89 -8.45 11.68 22.47
CA LEU A 89 -8.04 13.00 22.95
C LEU A 89 -8.82 14.12 22.26
N ASP A 90 -9.60 14.91 23.03
CA ASP A 90 -10.28 16.09 22.52
C ASP A 90 -9.33 17.29 22.41
N LEU A 91 -8.76 17.50 21.23
CA LEU A 91 -7.86 18.61 20.92
C LEU A 91 -8.56 20.00 20.85
N LYS A 92 -9.87 20.07 20.94
CA LYS A 92 -10.61 21.32 21.02
C LYS A 92 -10.58 21.90 22.43
N GLN A 93 -10.24 21.09 23.44
CA GLN A 93 -10.14 21.50 24.82
C GLN A 93 -8.72 21.91 25.17
N LYS A 94 -8.58 22.94 26.06
CA LYS A 94 -7.26 23.38 26.53
C LYS A 94 -6.49 22.27 27.25
N THR A 95 -7.18 21.46 28.02
CA THR A 95 -6.57 20.32 28.75
C THR A 95 -6.07 19.25 27.78
N GLY A 96 -6.79 18.98 26.69
CA GLY A 96 -6.34 18.11 25.60
C GLY A 96 -5.08 18.67 24.91
N GLN A 97 -4.99 19.98 24.73
CA GLN A 97 -3.79 20.63 24.17
C GLN A 97 -2.54 20.49 25.09
N PHE A 98 -2.72 20.47 26.42
CA PHE A 98 -1.60 20.19 27.34
C PHE A 98 -1.12 18.74 27.23
N VAL A 99 -2.02 17.78 27.06
CA VAL A 99 -1.69 16.39 26.81
C VAL A 99 -0.94 16.26 25.50
N LEU A 100 -1.48 16.85 24.42
CA LEU A 100 -0.85 16.88 23.10
C LEU A 100 0.60 17.39 23.16
N LYS A 101 0.85 18.51 23.88
CA LYS A 101 2.20 19.06 24.02
C LYS A 101 3.17 18.05 24.62
N LYS A 102 2.78 17.34 25.69
CA LYS A 102 3.63 16.32 26.32
C LYS A 102 3.86 15.12 25.40
N LEU A 103 2.86 14.72 24.62
CA LEU A 103 3.00 13.68 23.61
C LEU A 103 4.05 14.07 22.56
N ILE A 104 3.97 15.30 22.03
CA ILE A 104 4.93 15.85 21.07
C ILE A 104 6.36 15.88 21.67
N GLU A 105 6.50 16.34 22.92
CA GLU A 105 7.79 16.39 23.63
C GLU A 105 8.46 15.01 23.75
N SER A 106 7.66 13.93 23.86
CA SER A 106 8.13 12.56 24.05
C SER A 106 8.21 11.74 22.76
N SER A 107 7.98 12.34 21.59
CA SER A 107 7.86 11.61 20.33
C SER A 107 8.97 11.95 19.35
N ASP A 108 9.28 10.99 18.48
CA ASP A 108 10.30 11.09 17.43
C ASP A 108 9.72 11.53 16.09
N GLY A 109 8.46 11.17 15.84
CA GLY A 109 7.79 11.45 14.58
C GLY A 109 6.31 11.73 14.71
N ILE A 110 5.78 12.41 13.71
CA ILE A 110 4.34 12.58 13.46
C ILE A 110 4.04 12.20 12.03
N ILE A 111 2.91 11.49 11.84
CA ILE A 111 2.26 11.28 10.54
C ILE A 111 0.90 11.96 10.60
N SER A 112 0.60 12.82 9.63
CA SER A 112 -0.69 13.46 9.52
C SER A 112 -1.16 13.49 8.07
N ASN A 113 -2.42 13.09 7.84
CA ASN A 113 -3.12 13.32 6.58
C ASN A 113 -4.32 14.28 6.78
N ASN A 114 -4.24 15.10 7.83
CA ASN A 114 -5.24 16.14 8.07
C ASN A 114 -5.09 17.27 7.04
N ARG A 115 -6.22 17.86 6.67
CA ARG A 115 -6.19 19.10 5.88
C ARG A 115 -5.48 20.19 6.65
N ARG A 116 -4.74 21.03 5.92
CA ARG A 116 -3.91 22.10 6.50
C ARG A 116 -4.68 23.00 7.47
N ASP A 117 -5.90 23.41 7.11
CA ASP A 117 -6.74 24.23 7.97
C ASP A 117 -7.16 23.51 9.26
N THR A 118 -7.37 22.21 9.20
CA THR A 118 -7.68 21.36 10.37
C THR A 118 -6.45 21.21 11.25
N ALA A 119 -5.30 20.91 10.66
CA ALA A 119 -4.04 20.78 11.41
C ALA A 119 -3.69 22.07 12.17
N LEU A 120 -3.84 23.23 11.53
CA LEU A 120 -3.65 24.53 12.15
C LEU A 120 -4.61 24.77 13.32
N LYS A 121 -5.91 24.49 13.15
CA LYS A 121 -6.91 24.65 14.21
C LYS A 121 -6.67 23.76 15.42
N LEU A 122 -6.13 22.56 15.18
CA LEU A 122 -5.83 21.57 16.23
C LEU A 122 -4.43 21.74 16.83
N GLY A 123 -3.58 22.62 16.29
CA GLY A 123 -2.20 22.83 16.77
C GLY A 123 -1.28 21.66 16.49
N ILE A 124 -1.59 20.86 15.47
CA ILE A 124 -0.80 19.71 15.02
C ILE A 124 -0.08 19.98 13.70
N ASP A 125 -0.07 21.18 13.19
CA ASP A 125 0.72 21.60 12.03
C ASP A 125 2.21 21.62 12.36
N TYR A 126 3.06 21.48 11.32
CA TYR A 126 4.51 21.41 11.53
C TYR A 126 5.10 22.59 12.29
N GLU A 127 4.64 23.82 12.02
CA GLU A 127 5.18 25.01 12.68
C GLU A 127 4.86 25.02 14.18
N SER A 128 3.67 24.57 14.56
CA SER A 128 3.25 24.46 15.95
C SER A 128 4.01 23.35 16.68
N VAL A 129 4.15 22.20 16.04
CA VAL A 129 4.83 21.02 16.60
C VAL A 129 6.33 21.23 16.73
N SER A 130 6.99 21.79 15.71
CA SER A 130 8.45 22.00 15.70
C SER A 130 8.93 23.04 16.74
N ARG A 131 8.06 23.95 17.18
CA ARG A 131 8.33 24.84 18.30
C ARG A 131 8.36 24.10 19.65
N VAL A 132 7.58 23.03 19.78
CA VAL A 132 7.56 22.19 20.99
C VAL A 132 8.72 21.21 20.98
N ASN A 133 8.94 20.53 19.85
CA ASN A 133 10.02 19.56 19.67
C ASN A 133 10.76 19.79 18.34
N PRO A 134 11.87 20.56 18.36
CA PRO A 134 12.65 20.83 17.14
C PRO A 134 13.36 19.61 16.54
N GLN A 135 13.39 18.49 17.23
CA GLN A 135 13.99 17.24 16.74
C GLN A 135 12.96 16.31 16.09
N LEU A 136 11.68 16.66 16.13
CA LEU A 136 10.61 15.81 15.63
C LEU A 136 10.59 15.78 14.11
N VAL A 137 10.45 14.57 13.53
CA VAL A 137 10.23 14.35 12.11
C VAL A 137 8.72 14.39 11.83
N TYR A 138 8.30 15.30 11.00
CA TYR A 138 6.90 15.47 10.64
C TYR A 138 6.63 15.03 9.21
N VAL A 139 5.77 14.04 8.99
CA VAL A 139 5.34 13.63 7.66
C VAL A 139 3.93 14.16 7.40
N ASP A 140 3.84 15.05 6.42
CA ASP A 140 2.59 15.63 5.93
C ASP A 140 2.13 14.92 4.66
N ILE A 141 0.96 14.29 4.72
CA ILE A 141 0.33 13.59 3.61
C ILE A 141 -0.80 14.47 3.08
N THR A 142 -0.67 14.95 1.85
CA THR A 142 -1.69 15.77 1.18
C THR A 142 -2.27 15.05 -0.04
N ALA A 143 -3.39 15.53 -0.57
CA ALA A 143 -3.94 14.98 -1.80
C ALA A 143 -3.12 15.39 -3.03
N TYR A 144 -2.80 16.69 -3.16
CA TYR A 144 -2.22 17.26 -4.38
C TYR A 144 -0.80 17.81 -4.24
N GLY A 145 -0.20 17.72 -3.05
CA GLY A 145 1.10 18.32 -2.73
C GLY A 145 0.95 19.69 -2.03
N PRO A 146 2.06 20.20 -1.44
CA PRO A 146 2.03 21.42 -0.64
C PRO A 146 1.90 22.70 -1.46
N GLU A 147 2.14 22.65 -2.77
CA GLU A 147 2.19 23.81 -3.65
C GLU A 147 1.23 23.68 -4.84
N GLY A 148 0.94 24.80 -5.49
CA GLY A 148 0.13 24.85 -6.69
C GLY A 148 -1.35 25.13 -6.43
N PRO A 149 -2.18 25.24 -7.50
CA PRO A 149 -3.55 25.72 -7.40
C PRO A 149 -4.51 24.76 -6.68
N ARG A 150 -4.09 23.52 -6.41
CA ARG A 150 -4.88 22.48 -5.75
C ARG A 150 -4.35 22.10 -4.36
N ALA A 151 -3.36 22.81 -3.81
CA ALA A 151 -2.71 22.46 -2.55
C ALA A 151 -3.70 22.28 -1.38
N ASP A 152 -4.75 23.09 -1.32
CA ASP A 152 -5.78 23.04 -0.25
C ASP A 152 -7.01 22.19 -0.63
N MET A 153 -7.02 21.57 -1.82
CA MET A 153 -8.17 20.77 -2.26
C MET A 153 -8.20 19.41 -1.55
N PRO A 154 -9.38 18.91 -1.19
CA PRO A 154 -9.53 17.53 -0.71
C PRO A 154 -9.37 16.55 -1.87
N GLY A 155 -8.84 15.38 -1.57
CA GLY A 155 -8.74 14.27 -2.52
C GLY A 155 -8.73 12.94 -1.80
N PHE A 156 -9.14 11.92 -2.53
CA PHE A 156 -9.12 10.52 -2.13
C PHE A 156 -8.51 9.71 -3.27
N ASP A 157 -8.12 8.48 -3.00
CA ASP A 157 -7.55 7.56 -3.98
C ASP A 157 -8.29 7.60 -5.33
N LEU A 158 -9.58 7.33 -5.32
CA LEU A 158 -10.42 7.29 -6.52
C LEU A 158 -10.41 8.60 -7.32
N ILE A 159 -10.40 9.74 -6.64
CA ILE A 159 -10.33 11.06 -7.29
C ILE A 159 -8.99 11.23 -8.00
N LEU A 160 -7.91 10.77 -7.36
CA LEU A 160 -6.57 10.84 -7.94
C LEU A 160 -6.36 9.82 -9.06
N GLN A 161 -7.01 8.65 -9.03
CA GLN A 161 -7.04 7.74 -10.19
C GLN A 161 -7.58 8.44 -11.44
N GLY A 162 -8.69 9.18 -11.31
CA GLY A 162 -9.25 9.98 -12.41
C GLY A 162 -8.33 11.12 -12.83
N TYR A 163 -7.86 11.91 -11.85
CA TYR A 163 -7.07 13.10 -12.11
C TYR A 163 -5.71 12.84 -12.78
N THR A 164 -5.09 11.72 -12.46
CA THR A 164 -3.75 11.37 -12.99
C THR A 164 -3.77 10.52 -14.25
N GLY A 165 -4.96 10.21 -14.78
CA GLY A 165 -5.08 9.38 -15.98
C GLY A 165 -4.88 7.87 -15.70
N ALA A 166 -4.85 7.44 -14.45
CA ALA A 166 -4.73 6.02 -14.13
C ALA A 166 -5.94 5.22 -14.65
N VAL A 167 -7.15 5.78 -14.58
CA VAL A 167 -8.38 5.18 -15.12
C VAL A 167 -8.25 4.90 -16.62
N THR A 168 -7.79 5.88 -17.39
CA THR A 168 -7.60 5.73 -18.85
C THR A 168 -6.43 4.80 -19.18
N SER A 169 -5.39 4.79 -18.35
CA SER A 169 -4.25 3.87 -18.50
C SER A 169 -4.65 2.40 -18.33
N GLU A 170 -5.56 2.10 -17.39
CA GLU A 170 -6.13 0.75 -17.21
C GLU A 170 -7.03 0.35 -18.38
N GLY A 171 -7.76 1.29 -18.95
CA GLY A 171 -8.59 1.12 -20.14
C GLY A 171 -9.78 0.18 -19.94
N LYS A 172 -10.24 0.01 -18.69
CA LYS A 172 -11.41 -0.81 -18.36
C LYS A 172 -12.68 -0.02 -18.61
N VAL A 173 -13.59 -0.62 -19.37
CA VAL A 173 -14.90 -0.05 -19.69
C VAL A 173 -15.93 -1.16 -19.56
N THR A 174 -17.00 -0.90 -18.79
CA THR A 174 -18.14 -1.79 -18.66
C THR A 174 -19.41 -1.00 -18.95
N ASP A 175 -20.24 -1.50 -19.85
CA ASP A 175 -21.47 -0.83 -20.29
C ASP A 175 -21.26 0.63 -20.74
N GLY A 176 -20.14 0.90 -21.41
CA GLY A 176 -19.74 2.23 -21.86
C GLY A 176 -19.25 3.18 -20.77
N GLN A 177 -19.16 2.72 -19.52
CA GLN A 177 -18.69 3.52 -18.38
C GLN A 177 -17.22 3.22 -18.02
N PRO A 178 -16.44 4.25 -17.65
CA PRO A 178 -15.08 4.04 -17.16
C PRO A 178 -15.09 3.28 -15.82
N GLU A 179 -14.20 2.30 -15.70
CA GLU A 179 -13.98 1.60 -14.43
C GLU A 179 -12.71 2.04 -13.74
N VAL A 180 -12.79 2.17 -12.42
CA VAL A 180 -11.66 2.44 -11.53
C VAL A 180 -11.12 1.15 -10.94
N VAL A 181 -9.92 1.18 -10.36
CA VAL A 181 -9.44 0.10 -9.49
C VAL A 181 -10.15 0.24 -8.16
N TRP A 182 -11.20 -0.57 -7.97
CA TRP A 182 -12.05 -0.52 -6.78
C TRP A 182 -11.54 -1.39 -5.64
N SER A 183 -10.94 -2.53 -5.95
CA SER A 183 -10.56 -3.54 -4.97
C SER A 183 -9.43 -3.13 -4.02
N SER A 184 -8.67 -2.11 -4.38
CA SER A 184 -7.54 -1.63 -3.60
C SER A 184 -7.35 -0.14 -3.79
N SER A 185 -7.25 0.60 -2.69
CA SER A 185 -6.84 2.01 -2.68
C SER A 185 -5.32 2.12 -2.89
N TYR A 186 -4.83 1.70 -4.05
CA TYR A 186 -3.39 1.52 -4.30
C TYR A 186 -2.58 2.82 -4.24
N ILE A 187 -3.20 3.97 -4.54
CA ILE A 187 -2.57 5.29 -4.39
C ILE A 187 -2.40 5.62 -2.90
N ASP A 188 -3.42 5.35 -2.08
CA ASP A 188 -3.33 5.52 -0.63
C ASP A 188 -2.27 4.59 -0.03
N PHE A 189 -2.27 3.30 -0.39
CA PHE A 189 -1.26 2.35 0.10
C PHE A 189 0.15 2.76 -0.30
N SER A 190 0.39 3.15 -1.56
CA SER A 190 1.71 3.63 -2.00
C SER A 190 2.13 4.90 -1.27
N THR A 191 1.19 5.79 -0.98
CA THR A 191 1.43 7.01 -0.19
C THR A 191 1.76 6.68 1.26
N GLY A 192 1.13 5.67 1.85
CA GLY A 192 1.47 5.17 3.18
C GLY A 192 2.88 4.59 3.24
N TYR A 193 3.32 3.82 2.23
CA TYR A 193 4.72 3.39 2.12
C TYR A 193 5.68 4.57 2.02
N ALA A 194 5.35 5.58 1.21
CA ALA A 194 6.16 6.80 1.09
C ALA A 194 6.24 7.56 2.42
N ALA A 195 5.14 7.64 3.17
CA ALA A 195 5.09 8.29 4.47
C ALA A 195 5.93 7.54 5.53
N ALA A 196 5.84 6.22 5.61
CA ALA A 196 6.69 5.41 6.48
C ALA A 196 8.18 5.59 6.15
N ASN A 197 8.54 5.54 4.85
CA ASN A 197 9.90 5.86 4.40
C ASN A 197 10.33 7.29 4.78
N GLY A 198 9.42 8.25 4.74
CA GLY A 198 9.64 9.63 5.16
C GLY A 198 10.04 9.74 6.63
N ILE A 199 9.35 9.03 7.54
CA ILE A 199 9.72 8.93 8.96
C ILE A 199 11.12 8.32 9.10
N LEU A 200 11.39 7.18 8.46
CA LEU A 200 12.68 6.49 8.54
C LEU A 200 13.83 7.39 8.05
N ALA A 201 13.68 7.98 6.87
CA ALA A 201 14.68 8.89 6.28
C ALA A 201 14.89 10.13 7.15
N GLY A 202 13.82 10.70 7.70
CA GLY A 202 13.87 11.83 8.62
C GLY A 202 14.62 11.50 9.90
N ILE A 203 14.39 10.36 10.53
CA ILE A 203 15.08 9.89 11.74
C ILE A 203 16.57 9.66 11.46
N ILE A 204 16.93 9.01 10.34
CA ILE A 204 18.31 8.82 9.91
C ILE A 204 18.99 10.19 9.68
N GLY A 205 18.31 11.12 9.00
CA GLY A 205 18.78 12.50 8.77
C GLY A 205 18.99 13.26 10.08
N ARG A 206 18.06 13.14 11.02
CA ARG A 206 18.18 13.71 12.38
C ARG A 206 19.42 13.22 13.11
N GLY A 207 19.76 11.95 12.98
CA GLY A 207 20.99 11.39 13.58
C GLY A 207 22.26 12.10 13.11
N LYS A 208 22.25 12.71 11.91
CA LYS A 208 23.38 13.47 11.36
C LYS A 208 23.33 14.97 11.71
N THR A 209 22.14 15.54 11.77
CA THR A 209 21.93 17.00 11.88
C THR A 209 21.57 17.47 13.29
N GLY A 210 21.09 16.56 14.13
CA GLY A 210 20.49 16.85 15.44
C GLY A 210 19.13 17.56 15.36
N LYS A 211 18.55 17.70 14.15
CA LYS A 211 17.29 18.43 13.93
C LYS A 211 16.26 17.55 13.22
N GLY A 212 15.00 17.69 13.61
CA GLY A 212 13.87 17.19 12.88
C GLY A 212 13.63 17.96 11.58
N GLN A 213 12.64 17.54 10.82
CA GLN A 213 12.28 18.18 9.54
C GLN A 213 10.84 17.90 9.14
N LEU A 214 10.31 18.76 8.29
CA LEU A 214 9.09 18.49 7.53
C LEU A 214 9.44 17.61 6.33
N VAL A 215 8.68 16.55 6.15
CA VAL A 215 8.68 15.67 4.97
C VAL A 215 7.28 15.72 4.38
N SER A 216 7.16 16.10 3.13
CA SER A 216 5.87 16.16 2.43
C SER A 216 5.75 15.03 1.41
N THR A 217 4.61 14.35 1.42
CA THR A 217 4.22 13.41 0.37
C THR A 217 2.77 13.67 -0.05
N SER A 218 2.35 13.13 -1.20
CA SER A 218 0.99 13.33 -1.67
C SER A 218 0.47 12.17 -2.48
N LEU A 219 -0.85 12.00 -2.49
CA LEU A 219 -1.51 11.03 -3.36
C LEU A 219 -1.16 11.29 -4.84
N LEU A 220 -1.16 12.56 -5.25
CA LEU A 220 -0.79 12.96 -6.62
C LEU A 220 0.64 12.52 -6.97
N GLY A 221 1.62 12.83 -6.13
CA GLY A 221 3.02 12.50 -6.37
C GLY A 221 3.24 10.99 -6.50
N ASN A 222 2.61 10.21 -5.60
CA ASN A 222 2.70 8.75 -5.65
C ASN A 222 1.97 8.15 -6.85
N ALA A 223 0.78 8.67 -7.21
CA ALA A 223 0.07 8.24 -8.42
C ALA A 223 0.87 8.48 -9.70
N ILE A 224 1.55 9.62 -9.80
CA ILE A 224 2.46 9.93 -10.92
C ILE A 224 3.67 8.99 -10.91
N ALA A 225 4.29 8.76 -9.75
CA ALA A 225 5.42 7.85 -9.62
C ALA A 225 5.09 6.43 -10.05
N MET A 226 3.91 5.91 -9.70
CA MET A 226 3.43 4.61 -10.15
C MET A 226 3.18 4.52 -11.66
N GLN A 227 3.01 5.65 -12.33
CA GLN A 227 2.85 5.76 -13.78
C GLN A 227 4.13 6.22 -14.49
N SER A 228 5.29 6.17 -13.84
CA SER A 228 6.56 6.68 -14.37
C SER A 228 6.92 6.13 -15.75
N LEU A 229 6.62 4.86 -16.03
CA LEU A 229 6.85 4.23 -17.34
C LEU A 229 5.97 4.82 -18.47
N ARG A 230 4.88 5.46 -18.11
CA ARG A 230 3.93 6.06 -19.05
C ARG A 230 4.15 7.56 -19.24
N ILE A 231 4.58 8.24 -18.17
CA ILE A 231 4.78 9.68 -18.17
C ILE A 231 6.15 10.09 -18.73
N ALA A 232 7.08 9.14 -18.77
CA ALA A 232 8.43 9.39 -19.29
C ALA A 232 8.36 9.76 -20.78
N ASP A 233 8.88 10.95 -21.13
CA ASP A 233 9.08 11.41 -22.49
C ASP A 233 10.58 11.62 -22.71
N ILE A 234 11.11 11.08 -23.82
CA ILE A 234 12.53 11.13 -24.16
C ILE A 234 12.67 11.90 -25.48
N GLU A 235 13.35 13.03 -25.45
CA GLU A 235 13.55 13.87 -26.61
C GLU A 235 14.13 13.07 -27.79
N GLY A 236 13.47 13.17 -28.94
CA GLY A 236 13.88 12.48 -30.16
C GLY A 236 13.51 11.01 -30.26
N VAL A 237 12.86 10.45 -29.21
CA VAL A 237 12.35 9.07 -29.24
C VAL A 237 10.83 9.07 -29.40
N PRO A 238 10.26 8.40 -30.42
CA PRO A 238 8.82 8.35 -30.61
C PRO A 238 8.10 7.80 -29.37
N ALA A 239 7.11 8.53 -28.85
CA ALA A 239 6.22 8.11 -27.77
C ALA A 239 4.82 7.85 -28.36
N PRO A 240 4.41 6.59 -28.58
CA PRO A 240 3.13 6.26 -29.22
C PRO A 240 1.92 6.86 -28.52
N ALA A 241 1.93 6.90 -27.18
CA ALA A 241 0.86 7.50 -26.39
C ALA A 241 0.75 9.02 -26.64
N LYS A 242 1.90 9.71 -26.69
CA LYS A 242 1.91 11.16 -26.94
C LYS A 242 1.47 11.45 -28.36
N LYS A 243 1.98 10.72 -29.35
CA LYS A 243 1.56 10.88 -30.75
C LYS A 243 0.06 10.65 -30.90
N TRP A 244 -0.48 9.61 -30.27
CA TRP A 244 -1.92 9.36 -30.28
C TRP A 244 -2.70 10.54 -29.65
N TYR A 245 -2.22 11.06 -28.51
CA TYR A 245 -2.85 12.18 -27.83
C TYR A 245 -2.84 13.47 -28.67
N ASP A 246 -1.74 13.74 -29.37
CA ASP A 246 -1.57 14.96 -30.16
C ASP A 246 -2.34 14.87 -31.49
N ASP A 247 -2.32 13.73 -32.18
CA ASP A 247 -2.81 13.57 -33.54
C ASP A 247 -4.22 12.97 -33.62
N VAL A 248 -4.50 11.91 -32.84
CA VAL A 248 -5.70 11.09 -32.97
C VAL A 248 -6.83 11.54 -32.04
N TYR A 249 -6.50 11.80 -30.76
CA TYR A 249 -7.49 12.17 -29.76
C TYR A 249 -8.34 13.40 -30.12
N PRO A 250 -7.76 14.50 -30.67
CA PRO A 250 -8.54 15.67 -31.06
C PRO A 250 -9.52 15.38 -32.21
N GLU A 251 -9.18 14.44 -33.10
CA GLU A 251 -10.09 14.04 -34.19
C GLU A 251 -11.25 13.21 -33.71
N LEU A 252 -10.98 12.22 -32.86
CA LEU A 252 -12.02 11.40 -32.24
C LEU A 252 -13.02 12.28 -31.48
N THR A 253 -12.50 13.23 -30.69
CA THR A 253 -13.34 14.15 -29.90
C THR A 253 -14.19 15.08 -30.80
N ARG A 254 -13.61 15.63 -31.87
CA ARG A 254 -14.33 16.49 -32.84
C ARG A 254 -15.44 15.71 -33.54
N ASN A 255 -15.22 14.44 -33.82
CA ASN A 255 -16.18 13.59 -34.51
C ASN A 255 -17.24 12.99 -33.57
N GLY A 256 -17.22 13.32 -32.29
CA GLY A 256 -18.19 12.87 -31.29
C GLY A 256 -18.05 11.38 -30.94
N ALA A 257 -16.83 10.83 -31.02
CA ALA A 257 -16.57 9.45 -30.61
C ALA A 257 -16.96 9.22 -29.15
N SER A 258 -17.56 8.08 -28.87
CA SER A 258 -17.91 7.65 -27.52
C SER A 258 -16.65 7.42 -26.66
N TYR A 259 -16.82 7.44 -25.32
CA TYR A 259 -15.72 7.14 -24.42
C TYR A 259 -15.09 5.77 -24.72
N GLU A 260 -15.90 4.77 -25.02
CA GLU A 260 -15.44 3.42 -25.35
C GLU A 260 -14.58 3.38 -26.63
N GLU A 261 -15.01 4.09 -27.68
CA GLU A 261 -14.24 4.20 -28.93
C GLU A 261 -12.89 4.91 -28.70
N VAL A 262 -12.90 5.97 -27.93
CA VAL A 262 -11.66 6.69 -27.55
C VAL A 262 -10.74 5.76 -26.77
N GLN A 263 -11.25 5.03 -25.77
CA GLN A 263 -10.46 4.10 -24.96
C GLN A 263 -9.90 2.93 -25.80
N LYS A 264 -10.68 2.37 -26.67
CA LYS A 264 -10.23 1.29 -27.58
C LYS A 264 -9.07 1.77 -28.45
N SER A 265 -9.21 2.96 -29.04
CA SER A 265 -8.15 3.59 -29.86
C SER A 265 -6.88 3.85 -29.02
N TYR A 266 -7.03 4.39 -27.81
CA TYR A 266 -5.90 4.65 -26.93
C TYR A 266 -5.17 3.35 -26.55
N GLN A 267 -5.89 2.31 -26.11
CA GLN A 267 -5.27 1.06 -25.72
C GLN A 267 -4.55 0.37 -26.89
N GLN A 268 -5.03 0.55 -28.10
CA GLN A 268 -4.33 0.05 -29.30
C GLN A 268 -3.00 0.77 -29.53
N ALA A 269 -2.94 2.07 -29.28
CA ALA A 269 -1.72 2.87 -29.46
C ALA A 269 -0.66 2.63 -28.38
N VAL A 270 -1.08 2.41 -27.11
CA VAL A 270 -0.16 2.39 -25.97
C VAL A 270 0.30 0.99 -25.52
N ARG A 271 -0.35 -0.07 -25.99
CA ARG A 271 0.06 -1.45 -25.66
C ARG A 271 0.98 -1.99 -26.75
N PRO A 272 2.26 -2.27 -26.47
CA PRO A 272 3.13 -2.92 -27.43
C PRO A 272 2.54 -4.23 -27.92
N LEU A 273 2.60 -4.45 -29.23
CA LEU A 273 1.97 -5.61 -29.90
C LEU A 273 2.41 -6.96 -29.32
N ILE A 274 3.71 -7.04 -28.97
CA ILE A 274 4.29 -8.25 -28.41
C ILE A 274 3.66 -8.62 -27.06
N TYR A 275 3.29 -7.64 -26.21
CA TYR A 275 2.69 -7.90 -24.90
C TYR A 275 1.23 -8.35 -25.01
N ARG A 276 0.57 -8.14 -26.15
CA ARG A 276 -0.82 -8.58 -26.35
C ARG A 276 -0.96 -10.10 -26.36
N CYS A 277 0.07 -10.83 -26.77
CA CYS A 277 0.07 -12.29 -26.75
C CYS A 277 0.73 -12.84 -25.48
N TYR A 278 1.90 -12.28 -25.07
CA TYR A 278 2.80 -12.93 -24.14
C TYR A 278 2.73 -12.41 -22.70
N TYR A 279 1.99 -11.33 -22.45
CA TYR A 279 1.84 -10.74 -21.12
C TYR A 279 0.42 -10.25 -20.87
N ARG A 280 -0.47 -11.21 -20.59
CA ARG A 280 -1.90 -10.95 -20.34
C ARG A 280 -2.60 -12.14 -19.68
N ALA A 281 -3.89 -11.93 -19.35
CA ALA A 281 -4.78 -13.00 -18.93
C ALA A 281 -5.47 -13.64 -20.14
N TYR A 282 -5.69 -14.95 -20.04
CA TYR A 282 -6.46 -15.75 -21.01
C TYR A 282 -7.60 -16.47 -20.32
N LYS A 283 -8.75 -16.53 -21.01
CA LYS A 283 -9.88 -17.37 -20.62
C LYS A 283 -9.55 -18.82 -20.96
N THR A 284 -9.81 -19.71 -20.03
CA THR A 284 -9.77 -21.15 -20.24
C THR A 284 -11.19 -21.73 -20.32
N ARG A 285 -11.33 -23.03 -20.50
CA ARG A 285 -12.62 -23.67 -20.57
C ARG A 285 -13.51 -23.47 -19.33
N ASP A 286 -12.89 -23.38 -18.15
CA ASP A 286 -13.56 -23.33 -16.85
C ASP A 286 -13.15 -22.15 -15.94
N GLY A 287 -12.31 -21.24 -16.45
CA GLY A 287 -11.83 -20.11 -15.65
C GLY A 287 -10.90 -19.22 -16.44
N GLY A 288 -9.72 -18.94 -15.90
CA GLY A 288 -8.70 -18.14 -16.55
C GLY A 288 -7.33 -18.28 -15.91
N LEU A 289 -6.31 -17.92 -16.66
CA LEU A 289 -4.93 -17.84 -16.17
C LEU A 289 -4.23 -16.58 -16.66
N THR A 290 -3.20 -16.16 -15.96
CA THR A 290 -2.28 -15.11 -16.38
C THR A 290 -1.04 -15.75 -17.00
N LEU A 291 -0.55 -15.13 -18.08
CA LEU A 291 0.68 -15.51 -18.77
C LEU A 291 1.68 -14.36 -18.64
N GLY A 292 2.90 -14.66 -18.20
CA GLY A 292 3.95 -13.66 -17.93
C GLY A 292 5.26 -13.93 -18.67
N THR A 293 5.22 -14.20 -19.99
CA THR A 293 6.40 -14.56 -20.80
C THR A 293 7.16 -13.33 -21.30
N LEU A 294 7.82 -12.60 -20.39
CA LEU A 294 8.64 -11.42 -20.75
C LEU A 294 9.94 -11.82 -21.46
N ALA A 295 10.56 -12.92 -21.04
CA ALA A 295 11.84 -13.37 -21.61
C ALA A 295 11.64 -14.08 -22.96
N VAL A 296 12.51 -13.78 -23.92
CA VAL A 296 12.45 -14.37 -25.29
C VAL A 296 12.46 -15.90 -25.25
N HIS A 297 13.27 -16.52 -24.41
CA HIS A 297 13.33 -17.98 -24.30
C HIS A 297 12.01 -18.60 -23.81
N ALA A 298 11.27 -17.92 -22.92
CA ALA A 298 9.95 -18.38 -22.47
C ALA A 298 8.90 -18.25 -23.60
N ARG A 299 8.99 -17.19 -24.41
CA ARG A 299 8.13 -17.05 -25.61
C ARG A 299 8.38 -18.14 -26.62
N LYS A 300 9.67 -18.48 -26.89
CA LYS A 300 10.02 -19.59 -27.80
C LYS A 300 9.43 -20.92 -27.32
N ARG A 301 9.58 -21.24 -26.02
CA ARG A 301 8.98 -22.48 -25.46
C ARG A 301 7.45 -22.50 -25.61
N LEU A 302 6.80 -21.35 -25.44
CA LEU A 302 5.34 -21.25 -25.62
C LEU A 302 4.94 -21.48 -27.08
N LEU A 303 5.68 -20.89 -28.03
CA LEU A 303 5.44 -21.10 -29.46
C LEU A 303 5.67 -22.56 -29.85
N ASP A 304 6.76 -23.16 -29.39
CA ASP A 304 7.05 -24.59 -29.61
C ASP A 304 5.93 -25.49 -29.07
N LEU A 305 5.45 -25.20 -27.85
CA LEU A 305 4.34 -25.93 -27.22
C LEU A 305 3.05 -25.84 -28.05
N PHE A 306 2.77 -24.67 -28.64
CA PHE A 306 1.56 -24.45 -29.42
C PHE A 306 1.71 -24.80 -30.90
N GLY A 307 2.93 -25.07 -31.36
CA GLY A 307 3.23 -25.32 -32.78
C GLY A 307 3.02 -24.05 -33.63
N LEU A 308 3.31 -22.87 -33.07
CA LEU A 308 3.15 -21.57 -33.72
C LEU A 308 4.49 -20.91 -34.00
N GLU A 309 4.49 -20.03 -34.98
CA GLU A 309 5.64 -19.19 -35.34
C GLU A 309 5.30 -17.71 -35.12
N ASP A 310 6.26 -16.98 -34.58
CA ASP A 310 6.19 -15.52 -34.43
C ASP A 310 7.57 -14.89 -34.75
N PRO A 311 7.74 -14.31 -35.93
CA PRO A 311 9.00 -13.69 -36.32
C PRO A 311 9.41 -12.53 -35.39
N ARG A 312 8.48 -11.86 -34.71
CA ARG A 312 8.78 -10.84 -33.68
C ARG A 312 9.55 -11.42 -32.50
N VAL A 313 9.53 -12.75 -32.29
CA VAL A 313 10.26 -13.45 -31.24
C VAL A 313 11.53 -14.11 -31.77
N THR A 314 11.50 -14.56 -33.02
CA THR A 314 12.58 -15.41 -33.61
C THR A 314 13.56 -14.65 -34.45
N ASP A 315 13.16 -13.53 -35.08
CA ASP A 315 14.00 -12.68 -35.94
C ASP A 315 14.27 -11.32 -35.29
N PRO A 316 15.51 -11.03 -34.86
CA PRO A 316 15.86 -9.74 -34.27
C PRO A 316 15.76 -8.53 -35.22
N GLU A 317 15.76 -8.77 -36.55
CA GLU A 317 15.66 -7.72 -37.56
C GLU A 317 14.23 -7.49 -38.03
N TYR A 318 13.24 -8.21 -37.47
CA TYR A 318 11.85 -8.10 -37.83
C TYR A 318 11.26 -6.75 -37.39
N ASP A 319 10.73 -5.96 -38.35
CA ASP A 319 10.07 -4.70 -38.09
C ASP A 319 8.61 -4.92 -37.65
N ASP A 320 8.35 -4.81 -36.36
CA ASP A 320 7.03 -5.01 -35.74
C ASP A 320 6.07 -3.79 -35.93
N SER A 321 6.55 -2.70 -36.56
CA SER A 321 5.76 -1.50 -36.83
C SER A 321 4.94 -1.56 -38.12
N THR A 322 5.19 -2.56 -38.96
CA THR A 322 4.54 -2.74 -40.26
C THR A 322 3.06 -3.15 -40.12
N PRO A 323 2.20 -2.83 -41.11
CA PRO A 323 0.81 -3.30 -41.12
C PRO A 323 0.69 -4.83 -41.02
N GLU A 324 1.58 -5.56 -41.68
CA GLU A 324 1.63 -7.01 -41.70
C GLU A 324 1.99 -7.58 -40.30
N ALA A 325 2.90 -6.94 -39.59
CA ALA A 325 3.26 -7.29 -38.22
C ALA A 325 2.09 -7.03 -37.25
N ILE A 326 1.32 -5.97 -37.47
CA ILE A 326 0.14 -5.64 -36.68
C ILE A 326 -0.96 -6.70 -36.91
N GLU A 327 -1.19 -7.10 -38.15
CA GLU A 327 -2.17 -8.14 -38.51
C GLU A 327 -1.76 -9.50 -37.91
N LEU A 328 -0.49 -9.90 -38.05
CA LEU A 328 0.06 -11.11 -37.45
C LEU A 328 -0.13 -11.11 -35.93
N GLY A 329 0.16 -9.96 -35.26
CA GLY A 329 -0.05 -9.84 -33.82
C GLY A 329 -1.50 -10.00 -33.43
N GLY A 330 -2.43 -9.55 -34.24
CA GLY A 330 -3.88 -9.74 -34.03
C GLY A 330 -4.31 -11.20 -34.20
N SER A 331 -3.83 -11.86 -35.25
CA SER A 331 -4.15 -13.27 -35.49
C SER A 331 -3.60 -14.20 -34.40
N LEU A 332 -2.37 -13.99 -33.97
CA LEU A 332 -1.77 -14.74 -32.86
C LEU A 332 -2.53 -14.57 -31.53
N VAL A 333 -3.05 -13.37 -31.24
CA VAL A 333 -3.92 -13.20 -30.06
C VAL A 333 -5.13 -14.12 -30.14
N THR A 334 -5.80 -14.16 -31.29
CA THR A 334 -6.98 -15.00 -31.51
C THR A 334 -6.63 -16.49 -31.41
N GLU A 335 -5.51 -16.91 -32.01
CA GLU A 335 -5.04 -18.30 -31.93
C GLU A 335 -4.73 -18.72 -30.49
N PHE A 336 -4.07 -17.85 -29.70
CA PHE A 336 -3.81 -18.11 -28.29
C PHE A 336 -5.12 -18.20 -27.48
N GLU A 337 -6.08 -17.31 -27.74
CA GLU A 337 -7.41 -17.36 -27.09
C GLU A 337 -8.13 -18.67 -27.39
N ASP A 338 -8.08 -19.14 -28.64
CA ASP A 338 -8.68 -20.41 -29.07
C ASP A 338 -7.97 -21.61 -28.42
N ILE A 339 -6.64 -21.62 -28.37
CA ILE A 339 -5.84 -22.66 -27.73
C ILE A 339 -6.17 -22.75 -26.25
N PHE A 340 -6.06 -21.64 -25.52
CA PHE A 340 -6.34 -21.63 -24.09
C PHE A 340 -7.79 -22.00 -23.76
N GLY A 341 -8.74 -21.64 -24.62
CA GLY A 341 -10.16 -21.98 -24.46
C GLY A 341 -10.52 -23.47 -24.58
N ARG A 342 -9.61 -24.29 -25.11
CA ARG A 342 -9.87 -25.74 -25.36
C ARG A 342 -9.82 -26.57 -24.09
N GLU A 343 -8.93 -26.21 -23.14
CA GLU A 343 -8.67 -27.00 -21.95
C GLU A 343 -8.93 -26.24 -20.65
N THR A 344 -8.92 -26.96 -19.51
CA THR A 344 -9.16 -26.41 -18.18
C THR A 344 -7.99 -25.56 -17.70
N THR A 345 -8.24 -24.70 -16.74
CA THR A 345 -7.22 -23.90 -16.07
C THR A 345 -6.11 -24.78 -15.47
N ASP A 346 -6.50 -25.87 -14.79
CA ASP A 346 -5.57 -26.83 -14.18
C ASP A 346 -4.71 -27.55 -15.21
N TYR A 347 -5.30 -27.95 -16.36
CA TYR A 347 -4.52 -28.53 -17.47
C TYR A 347 -3.43 -27.56 -17.95
N TRP A 348 -3.81 -26.32 -18.27
CA TRP A 348 -2.85 -25.33 -18.77
C TRP A 348 -1.81 -24.94 -17.71
N PHE A 349 -2.20 -24.83 -16.47
CA PHE A 349 -1.25 -24.55 -15.40
C PHE A 349 -0.17 -25.61 -15.29
N ARG A 350 -0.54 -26.90 -15.32
CA ARG A 350 0.44 -28.01 -15.28
C ARG A 350 1.30 -28.05 -16.52
N GLU A 351 0.70 -27.93 -17.70
CA GLU A 351 1.40 -28.01 -18.98
C GLU A 351 2.43 -26.89 -19.14
N LEU A 352 2.04 -25.65 -18.88
CA LEU A 352 2.92 -24.50 -18.97
C LEU A 352 4.06 -24.57 -17.94
N ARG A 353 3.75 -25.00 -16.72
CA ARG A 353 4.77 -25.19 -15.66
C ARG A 353 5.75 -26.32 -16.02
N ALA A 354 5.32 -27.40 -16.61
CA ALA A 354 6.17 -28.49 -17.07
C ALA A 354 7.17 -28.04 -18.15
N HIS A 355 6.82 -27.01 -18.93
CA HIS A 355 7.66 -26.38 -19.94
C HIS A 355 8.40 -25.13 -19.43
N ASP A 356 8.41 -24.88 -18.10
CA ASP A 356 9.04 -23.72 -17.47
C ASP A 356 8.55 -22.38 -18.08
N ILE A 357 7.24 -22.28 -18.29
CA ILE A 357 6.57 -21.09 -18.79
C ILE A 357 5.83 -20.43 -17.62
N PRO A 358 6.15 -19.15 -17.30
CA PRO A 358 5.52 -18.44 -16.19
C PRO A 358 4.03 -18.21 -16.41
N CYS A 359 3.22 -18.77 -15.53
CA CYS A 359 1.77 -18.61 -15.52
C CYS A 359 1.19 -18.86 -14.14
N GLU A 360 0.02 -18.28 -13.86
CA GLU A 360 -0.76 -18.56 -12.64
C GLU A 360 -2.26 -18.56 -12.95
N PRO A 361 -3.07 -19.44 -12.33
CA PRO A 361 -4.52 -19.33 -12.36
C PRO A 361 -5.02 -17.99 -11.80
N ILE A 362 -6.09 -17.46 -12.39
CA ILE A 362 -6.77 -16.31 -11.81
C ILE A 362 -7.59 -16.80 -10.62
N ARG A 363 -7.27 -16.28 -9.43
CA ARG A 363 -7.89 -16.65 -8.16
C ARG A 363 -8.73 -15.52 -7.60
N TYR A 364 -9.61 -15.85 -6.66
CA TYR A 364 -10.28 -14.89 -5.81
C TYR A 364 -9.39 -14.54 -4.62
N VAL A 365 -9.49 -13.30 -4.12
CA VAL A 365 -8.68 -12.84 -2.98
C VAL A 365 -8.96 -13.65 -1.70
N GLU A 366 -10.17 -14.18 -1.58
CA GLU A 366 -10.61 -15.04 -0.46
C GLU A 366 -9.81 -16.35 -0.38
N GLU A 367 -9.33 -16.86 -1.51
CA GLU A 367 -8.51 -18.07 -1.57
C GLU A 367 -7.13 -17.87 -0.91
N MET A 368 -6.65 -16.62 -0.85
CA MET A 368 -5.37 -16.30 -0.20
C MET A 368 -5.38 -16.57 1.31
N ALA A 369 -6.55 -16.61 1.92
CA ALA A 369 -6.71 -16.94 3.33
C ALA A 369 -6.26 -18.36 3.68
N GLU A 370 -6.32 -19.29 2.72
CA GLU A 370 -5.93 -20.69 2.86
C GLU A 370 -4.73 -21.06 1.97
N ASP A 371 -4.13 -20.09 1.30
CA ASP A 371 -3.00 -20.35 0.39
C ASP A 371 -1.75 -20.73 1.18
N GLU A 372 -1.20 -21.90 0.89
CA GLU A 372 -0.04 -22.47 1.60
C GLU A 372 1.19 -21.54 1.55
N GLN A 373 1.42 -20.87 0.41
CA GLN A 373 2.56 -19.96 0.25
C GLN A 373 2.38 -18.68 1.06
N ALA A 374 1.16 -18.14 1.10
CA ALA A 374 0.81 -16.96 1.89
C ALA A 374 0.91 -17.25 3.39
N LEU A 375 0.40 -18.40 3.83
CA LEU A 375 0.45 -18.85 5.24
C LEU A 375 1.88 -19.17 5.68
N ALA A 376 2.67 -19.89 4.87
CA ALA A 376 4.06 -20.23 5.17
C ALA A 376 4.95 -18.99 5.33
N ASN A 377 4.64 -17.92 4.63
CA ASN A 377 5.33 -16.63 4.74
C ASN A 377 4.70 -15.68 5.75
N ARG A 378 3.62 -16.08 6.42
CA ARG A 378 2.87 -15.22 7.33
C ARG A 378 2.38 -13.91 6.67
N TYR A 379 2.12 -13.93 5.36
CA TYR A 379 1.48 -12.81 4.65
C TYR A 379 -0.02 -12.73 4.96
N VAL A 380 -0.59 -13.83 5.46
CA VAL A 380 -1.90 -13.88 6.10
C VAL A 380 -1.71 -14.39 7.51
N ILE A 381 -2.26 -13.68 8.48
CA ILE A 381 -2.18 -13.99 9.92
C ILE A 381 -3.56 -13.98 10.55
N GLU A 382 -3.71 -14.66 11.67
CA GLU A 382 -4.90 -14.63 12.50
C GLU A 382 -4.55 -14.05 13.87
N LEU A 383 -5.33 -13.08 14.34
CA LEU A 383 -5.12 -12.35 15.58
C LEU A 383 -6.38 -12.40 16.44
N ASP A 384 -6.21 -12.49 17.76
CA ASP A 384 -7.30 -12.30 18.69
C ASP A 384 -7.65 -10.81 18.81
N HIS A 385 -8.93 -10.50 18.75
CA HIS A 385 -9.43 -9.14 18.82
C HIS A 385 -10.21 -8.91 20.12
N HIS A 386 -10.13 -7.71 20.70
CA HIS A 386 -10.77 -7.37 21.97
C HIS A 386 -12.30 -7.60 21.98
N THR A 387 -12.95 -7.64 20.82
CA THR A 387 -14.39 -7.97 20.69
C THR A 387 -14.67 -9.48 20.88
N GLY A 388 -13.65 -10.31 21.08
CA GLY A 388 -13.77 -11.75 21.16
C GLY A 388 -13.80 -12.48 19.82
N HIS A 389 -13.66 -11.76 18.71
CA HIS A 389 -13.53 -12.35 17.39
C HIS A 389 -12.06 -12.65 17.05
N LYS A 390 -11.84 -13.68 16.23
CA LYS A 390 -10.57 -13.85 15.52
C LYS A 390 -10.61 -13.04 14.24
N ILE A 391 -9.55 -12.28 14.00
CA ILE A 391 -9.40 -11.45 12.80
C ILE A 391 -8.33 -12.07 11.93
N ARG A 392 -8.71 -12.45 10.71
CA ARG A 392 -7.75 -12.85 9.68
C ARG A 392 -7.46 -11.64 8.80
N THR A 393 -6.17 -11.30 8.66
CA THR A 393 -5.73 -10.10 7.96
C THR A 393 -4.35 -10.29 7.33
N SER A 394 -3.89 -9.29 6.55
CA SER A 394 -2.51 -9.27 6.04
C SER A 394 -1.50 -9.20 7.19
N GLY A 395 -0.45 -10.00 7.11
CA GLY A 395 0.70 -9.94 8.00
C GLY A 395 1.72 -8.87 7.59
N PRO A 396 2.82 -8.75 8.37
CA PRO A 396 3.92 -7.83 8.04
C PRO A 396 4.54 -8.15 6.69
N VAL A 397 4.79 -7.11 5.89
CA VAL A 397 5.39 -7.23 4.55
C VAL A 397 6.92 -7.29 4.58
N LEU A 398 7.53 -6.88 5.69
CA LEU A 398 8.97 -6.97 5.93
C LEU A 398 9.25 -8.05 6.99
N ARG A 399 10.34 -8.79 6.79
CA ARG A 399 10.85 -9.77 7.77
C ARG A 399 12.32 -9.47 8.06
N PHE A 400 12.66 -9.40 9.33
CA PHE A 400 14.03 -9.17 9.78
C PHE A 400 14.63 -10.48 10.29
N ALA A 401 15.91 -10.73 10.00
CA ALA A 401 16.59 -11.96 10.38
C ALA A 401 16.61 -12.19 11.89
N ASP A 402 16.71 -11.10 12.65
CA ASP A 402 16.74 -11.13 14.12
C ASP A 402 15.35 -11.28 14.74
N GLY A 403 14.30 -11.38 13.92
CA GLY A 403 12.91 -11.58 14.30
C GLY A 403 12.06 -10.32 14.19
N MET A 404 10.80 -10.47 14.58
CA MET A 404 9.76 -9.44 14.49
C MET A 404 9.11 -9.24 15.86
N PRO A 405 8.55 -8.04 16.14
CA PRO A 405 7.66 -7.88 17.30
C PRO A 405 6.47 -8.83 17.22
N GLU A 406 5.85 -9.08 18.35
CA GLU A 406 4.57 -9.80 18.40
C GLU A 406 3.49 -8.97 17.71
N GLU A 407 2.77 -9.60 16.79
CA GLU A 407 1.66 -8.93 16.11
C GLU A 407 0.43 -8.87 17.03
N THR A 408 -0.12 -7.68 17.19
CA THR A 408 -1.37 -7.44 17.91
C THR A 408 -2.46 -6.93 16.97
N SER A 409 -3.72 -7.15 17.34
CA SER A 409 -4.85 -6.63 16.57
C SER A 409 -4.96 -5.11 16.67
N SER A 410 -5.92 -4.53 15.95
CA SER A 410 -6.26 -3.11 16.11
C SER A 410 -6.80 -2.85 17.52
N PRO A 411 -6.51 -1.68 18.11
CA PRO A 411 -6.99 -1.32 19.42
C PRO A 411 -8.46 -0.89 19.40
N ALA A 412 -9.18 -1.06 20.53
CA ALA A 412 -10.42 -0.34 20.78
C ALA A 412 -10.17 1.18 20.82
N LEU A 413 -11.21 1.96 20.61
CA LEU A 413 -11.11 3.42 20.71
C LEU A 413 -10.66 3.84 22.12
N GLY A 414 -9.50 4.47 22.20
CA GLY A 414 -8.92 4.93 23.47
C GLY A 414 -8.42 3.80 24.39
N GLU A 415 -8.27 2.56 23.91
CA GLU A 415 -7.86 1.42 24.72
C GLU A 415 -6.63 1.68 25.58
N HIS A 416 -5.65 2.40 25.03
CA HIS A 416 -4.37 2.64 25.68
C HIS A 416 -4.25 4.05 26.31
N THR A 417 -5.39 4.75 26.49
CA THR A 417 -5.39 6.13 27.02
C THR A 417 -4.64 6.23 28.34
N ASP A 418 -4.91 5.34 29.31
CA ASP A 418 -4.28 5.38 30.62
C ASP A 418 -2.79 5.07 30.57
N GLU A 419 -2.39 4.09 29.79
CA GLU A 419 -0.98 3.72 29.59
C GLU A 419 -0.18 4.83 28.95
N VAL A 420 -0.71 5.40 27.85
CA VAL A 420 -0.07 6.50 27.13
C VAL A 420 0.07 7.74 28.02
N LEU A 421 -0.95 8.05 28.81
CA LEU A 421 -0.87 9.17 29.78
C LEU A 421 0.15 8.90 30.88
N ALA A 422 0.24 7.68 31.39
CA ALA A 422 1.25 7.29 32.38
C ALA A 422 2.66 7.41 31.81
N ASP A 423 2.90 6.98 30.57
CA ASP A 423 4.19 7.09 29.86
C ASP A 423 4.70 8.53 29.79
N ILE A 424 3.80 9.50 29.69
CA ILE A 424 4.15 10.94 29.64
C ILE A 424 4.00 11.66 31.00
N GLY A 425 3.93 10.87 32.08
CA GLY A 425 4.07 11.33 33.45
C GLY A 425 2.79 11.85 34.11
N TYR A 426 1.61 11.45 33.64
CA TYR A 426 0.35 11.70 34.37
C TYR A 426 0.13 10.64 35.45
N THR A 427 -0.30 11.10 36.60
CA THR A 427 -0.71 10.21 37.70
C THR A 427 -2.15 9.73 37.48
N PRO A 428 -2.57 8.58 38.06
CA PRO A 428 -3.94 8.09 37.96
C PRO A 428 -5.00 9.13 38.38
N GLY A 429 -4.69 9.95 39.41
CA GLY A 429 -5.58 11.02 39.84
C GLY A 429 -5.76 12.16 38.84
N GLU A 430 -4.72 12.46 38.04
CA GLU A 430 -4.79 13.44 36.96
C GLU A 430 -5.57 12.87 35.77
N VAL A 431 -5.40 11.58 35.47
CA VAL A 431 -6.16 10.90 34.41
C VAL A 431 -7.66 10.93 34.70
N VAL A 432 -8.06 10.63 35.95
CA VAL A 432 -9.46 10.75 36.38
C VAL A 432 -10.00 12.15 36.19
N LYS A 433 -9.21 13.20 36.47
CA LYS A 433 -9.62 14.60 36.24
C LYS A 433 -9.79 14.90 34.75
N LEU A 434 -8.87 14.44 33.88
CA LEU A 434 -8.95 14.64 32.42
C LEU A 434 -10.21 13.96 31.87
N ARG A 435 -10.54 12.75 32.32
CA ARG A 435 -11.81 12.07 31.96
C ARG A 435 -13.03 12.82 32.45
N GLY A 436 -13.03 13.29 33.70
CA GLY A 436 -14.11 14.09 34.25
C GLY A 436 -14.34 15.42 33.53
N GLN A 437 -13.32 15.94 32.86
CA GLN A 437 -13.40 17.11 31.99
C GLN A 437 -13.78 16.79 30.54
N GLY A 438 -13.86 15.51 30.18
CA GLY A 438 -14.10 15.06 28.81
C GLY A 438 -12.95 15.30 27.83
N SER A 439 -11.73 15.50 28.34
CA SER A 439 -10.54 15.76 27.52
C SER A 439 -9.96 14.46 26.96
N VAL A 440 -10.15 13.35 27.65
CA VAL A 440 -9.79 11.99 27.26
C VAL A 440 -10.94 11.03 27.57
N SER A 441 -11.04 9.93 26.85
CA SER A 441 -12.01 8.86 27.11
C SER A 441 -11.32 7.51 27.21
#